data_1c9380b8d02b4335059d844ea9cf7e2f
#
_entry.id   1c9380b8d02b4335059d844ea9cf7e2f
#
_cell.length_a   1.000
_cell.length_b   1.000
_cell.length_c   1.000
_cell.angle_alpha   90.00
_cell.angle_beta   90.00
_cell.angle_gamma   90.00
#
_symmetry.space_group_name_H-M   'P 1'
#
loop_
_entity.id
_entity.type
_entity.pdbx_description
1 polymer ?
#
loop_
_entity_poly.entity_id
_entity_poly.type
_entity_poly.pdbx_seq_one_letter_code
_entity_poly.pdbx_strand_id
1 'polypeptide(L)'
;SFRSLSFFGLILVLPFIGIFSKLNFDIDSLVNFLSNKYIHRVIFFSLYQAFISALISCIIAIPFSLALNRHKNNKIIKSIISLCGFSFVLPSILVVYAVIKIYGYNGILNNYFNFYNFFQIDTIYGLTGILLAHIFLNAPFATRLFVQNLNNIPEKYYEISKTLNLYFMGNIIKLEYPI
;
A
#
# COMPACT_ATOMS: atom_id res chain seq x y z
N SER A 1 5.97 -31.94 -0.09
CA SER A 1 6.86 -32.94 0.51
C SER A 1 7.68 -32.28 1.63
N PHE A 2 7.90 -33.01 2.71
CA PHE A 2 8.58 -32.51 3.92
C PHE A 2 9.99 -31.97 3.64
N ARG A 3 10.68 -32.57 2.67
CA ARG A 3 12.04 -32.16 2.24
C ARG A 3 12.08 -30.76 1.58
N SER A 4 11.09 -30.37 0.82
CA SER A 4 11.03 -29.03 0.23
C SER A 4 10.72 -27.97 1.30
N LEU A 5 9.90 -28.30 2.28
CA LEU A 5 9.57 -27.36 3.38
C LEU A 5 10.80 -27.09 4.26
N SER A 6 11.58 -28.14 4.59
CA SER A 6 12.82 -27.99 5.35
C SER A 6 13.90 -27.20 4.58
N PHE A 7 14.00 -27.38 3.27
CA PHE A 7 14.94 -26.62 2.44
C PHE A 7 14.58 -25.13 2.38
N PHE A 8 13.29 -24.79 2.19
CA PHE A 8 12.83 -23.40 2.25
C PHE A 8 13.02 -22.79 3.64
N GLY A 9 12.74 -23.54 4.71
CA GLY A 9 12.97 -23.10 6.07
C GLY A 9 14.45 -22.78 6.34
N LEU A 10 15.35 -23.61 5.82
CA LEU A 10 16.78 -23.42 5.98
C LEU A 10 17.29 -22.17 5.23
N ILE A 11 16.82 -21.93 4.00
CA ILE A 11 17.15 -20.71 3.22
C ILE A 11 16.65 -19.44 3.94
N LEU A 12 15.48 -19.49 4.56
CA LEU A 12 14.94 -18.34 5.29
C LEU A 12 15.68 -18.06 6.60
N VAL A 13 16.08 -19.11 7.33
CA VAL A 13 16.68 -18.99 8.67
C VAL A 13 18.18 -18.69 8.61
N LEU A 14 18.90 -19.17 7.60
CA LEU A 14 20.35 -18.97 7.45
C LEU A 14 20.78 -17.49 7.50
N PRO A 15 20.16 -16.55 6.77
CA PRO A 15 20.52 -15.13 6.86
C PRO A 15 20.34 -14.56 8.27
N PHE A 16 19.28 -14.97 8.97
CA PHE A 16 19.04 -14.51 10.35
C PHE A 16 20.11 -15.03 11.29
N ILE A 17 20.49 -16.31 11.18
CA ILE A 17 21.58 -16.87 11.97
C ILE A 17 22.89 -16.12 11.68
N GLY A 18 23.17 -15.80 10.40
CA GLY A 18 24.34 -15.03 10.00
C GLY A 18 24.38 -13.62 10.61
N ILE A 19 23.23 -12.95 10.69
CA ILE A 19 23.10 -11.63 11.32
C ILE A 19 23.29 -11.77 12.84
N PHE A 20 22.56 -12.69 13.48
CA PHE A 20 22.62 -12.89 14.93
C PHE A 20 24.00 -13.36 15.42
N SER A 21 24.74 -14.17 14.65
CA SER A 21 26.09 -14.61 15.01
C SER A 21 27.13 -13.49 15.01
N LYS A 22 26.85 -12.37 14.29
CA LYS A 22 27.73 -11.20 14.24
C LYS A 22 27.30 -10.07 15.20
N LEU A 23 26.14 -10.20 15.82
CA LEU A 23 25.69 -9.26 16.82
C LEU A 23 26.41 -9.55 18.15
N ASN A 24 27.43 -8.75 18.49
CA ASN A 24 27.89 -8.65 19.87
C ASN A 24 26.79 -7.93 20.64
N PHE A 25 25.95 -8.69 21.36
CA PHE A 25 24.93 -8.15 22.26
C PHE A 25 25.62 -7.54 23.47
N ASP A 26 26.02 -6.31 23.34
CA ASP A 26 26.39 -5.48 24.48
C ASP A 26 25.14 -4.74 24.95
N ILE A 27 24.70 -5.07 26.16
CA ILE A 27 23.47 -4.50 26.76
C ILE A 27 23.60 -2.98 26.88
N ASP A 28 24.78 -2.47 27.22
CA ASP A 28 25.03 -1.03 27.36
C ASP A 28 24.88 -0.31 26.02
N SER A 29 25.37 -0.91 24.96
CA SER A 29 25.17 -0.40 23.58
C SER A 29 23.70 -0.35 23.19
N LEU A 30 22.90 -1.37 23.54
CA LEU A 30 21.46 -1.40 23.28
C LEU A 30 20.71 -0.33 24.10
N VAL A 31 21.04 -0.16 25.37
CA VAL A 31 20.43 0.86 26.23
C VAL A 31 20.77 2.27 25.69
N ASN A 32 22.02 2.52 25.32
CA ASN A 32 22.44 3.79 24.71
C ASN A 32 21.74 4.04 23.36
N PHE A 33 21.55 3.00 22.53
CA PHE A 33 20.82 3.10 21.28
C PHE A 33 19.34 3.45 21.54
N LEU A 34 18.67 2.74 22.44
CA LEU A 34 17.27 2.98 22.77
C LEU A 34 17.02 4.29 23.50
N SER A 35 18.01 4.83 24.25
CA SER A 35 17.89 6.14 24.91
C SER A 35 18.20 7.31 23.97
N ASN A 36 18.68 7.04 22.77
CA ASN A 36 19.05 8.09 21.83
C ASN A 36 17.81 8.80 21.26
N LYS A 37 17.68 10.08 21.57
CA LYS A 37 16.57 10.93 21.15
C LYS A 37 16.39 11.02 19.62
N TYR A 38 17.50 10.92 18.88
CA TYR A 38 17.48 10.90 17.42
C TYR A 38 16.79 9.64 16.90
N ILE A 39 17.09 8.49 17.47
CA ILE A 39 16.52 7.20 17.07
C ILE A 39 15.01 7.16 17.33
N HIS A 40 14.57 7.64 18.48
CA HIS A 40 13.13 7.77 18.77
C HIS A 40 12.42 8.62 17.73
N ARG A 41 13.02 9.73 17.33
CA ARG A 41 12.45 10.61 16.30
C ARG A 41 12.34 9.90 14.94
N VAL A 42 13.35 9.16 14.54
CA VAL A 42 13.37 8.40 13.29
C VAL A 42 12.31 7.30 13.30
N ILE A 43 12.23 6.53 14.39
CA ILE A 43 11.22 5.48 14.54
C ILE A 43 9.81 6.06 14.49
N PHE A 44 9.55 7.13 15.26
CA PHE A 44 8.26 7.77 15.29
C PHE A 44 7.86 8.32 13.91
N PHE A 45 8.78 8.97 13.20
CA PHE A 45 8.56 9.47 11.85
C PHE A 45 8.24 8.33 10.87
N SER A 46 8.98 7.22 10.95
CA SER A 46 8.76 6.06 10.08
C SER A 46 7.39 5.42 10.32
N LEU A 47 7.00 5.24 11.58
CA LEU A 47 5.68 4.71 11.94
C LEU A 47 4.55 5.66 11.50
N TYR A 48 4.71 6.94 11.75
CA TYR A 48 3.74 7.98 11.39
C TYR A 48 3.49 8.02 9.88
N GLN A 49 4.55 8.09 9.08
CA GLN A 49 4.42 8.11 7.62
C GLN A 49 3.84 6.81 7.05
N ALA A 50 4.23 5.65 7.61
CA ALA A 50 3.69 4.37 7.20
C ALA A 50 2.19 4.26 7.50
N PHE A 51 1.77 4.69 8.68
CA PHE A 51 0.36 4.70 9.07
C PHE A 51 -0.48 5.61 8.18
N ILE A 52 -0.04 6.83 7.93
CA ILE A 52 -0.75 7.77 7.06
C ILE A 52 -0.84 7.24 5.63
N SER A 53 0.27 6.74 5.06
CA SER A 53 0.26 6.21 3.70
C SER A 53 -0.66 5.01 3.55
N ALA A 54 -0.72 4.12 4.54
CA ALA A 54 -1.63 2.98 4.56
C ALA A 54 -3.09 3.43 4.64
N LEU A 55 -3.41 4.37 5.53
CA LEU A 55 -4.76 4.93 5.65
C LEU A 55 -5.25 5.55 4.34
N ILE A 56 -4.46 6.43 3.74
CA ILE A 56 -4.83 7.10 2.49
C ILE A 56 -4.98 6.07 1.37
N SER A 57 -4.08 5.09 1.29
CA SER A 57 -4.15 4.01 0.29
C SER A 57 -5.44 3.20 0.42
N CYS A 58 -5.86 2.86 1.65
CA CYS A 58 -7.11 2.14 1.90
C CYS A 58 -8.35 3.01 1.55
N ILE A 59 -8.34 4.29 1.94
CA ILE A 59 -9.44 5.21 1.62
C ILE A 59 -9.63 5.34 0.10
N ILE A 60 -8.55 5.39 -0.66
CA ILE A 60 -8.61 5.42 -2.13
C ILE A 60 -9.03 4.05 -2.68
N ALA A 61 -8.51 2.97 -2.14
CA ALA A 61 -8.74 1.63 -2.65
C ALA A 61 -10.19 1.15 -2.50
N ILE A 62 -10.89 1.53 -1.43
CA ILE A 62 -12.28 1.12 -1.18
C ILE A 62 -13.22 1.52 -2.32
N PRO A 63 -13.39 2.80 -2.68
CA PRO A 63 -14.30 3.18 -3.76
C PRO A 63 -13.86 2.63 -5.11
N PHE A 64 -12.56 2.54 -5.36
CA PHE A 64 -12.03 1.95 -6.59
C PHE A 64 -12.37 0.47 -6.70
N SER A 65 -12.19 -0.31 -5.64
CA SER A 65 -12.50 -1.74 -5.62
C SER A 65 -13.98 -2.01 -5.83
N LEU A 66 -14.87 -1.22 -5.22
CA LEU A 66 -16.31 -1.32 -5.42
C LEU A 66 -16.71 -1.02 -6.87
N ALA A 67 -16.14 0.03 -7.46
CA ALA A 67 -16.38 0.38 -8.86
C ALA A 67 -15.90 -0.72 -9.82
N LEU A 68 -14.71 -1.25 -9.62
CA LEU A 68 -14.14 -2.32 -10.44
C LEU A 68 -14.93 -3.63 -10.29
N ASN A 69 -15.34 -3.99 -9.07
CA ASN A 69 -16.10 -5.21 -8.82
C ASN A 69 -17.47 -5.22 -9.51
N ARG A 70 -18.14 -4.06 -9.58
CA ARG A 70 -19.43 -3.94 -10.28
C ARG A 70 -19.36 -4.18 -11.77
N HIS A 71 -18.22 -3.90 -12.38
CA HIS A 71 -17.99 -4.04 -13.81
C HIS A 71 -17.03 -5.20 -14.13
N LYS A 72 -16.87 -6.16 -13.22
CA LYS A 72 -15.89 -7.26 -13.31
C LYS A 72 -15.97 -8.12 -14.58
N ASN A 73 -17.13 -8.14 -15.26
CA ASN A 73 -17.32 -8.91 -16.50
C ASN A 73 -16.68 -8.23 -17.73
N ASN A 74 -16.34 -6.95 -17.64
CA ASN A 74 -15.70 -6.23 -18.74
C ASN A 74 -14.22 -6.62 -18.86
N LYS A 75 -13.77 -6.92 -20.08
CA LYS A 75 -12.35 -7.28 -20.36
C LYS A 75 -11.37 -6.19 -19.94
N ILE A 76 -11.73 -4.91 -20.14
CA ILE A 76 -10.90 -3.77 -19.76
C ILE A 76 -10.70 -3.75 -18.22
N ILE A 77 -11.78 -3.95 -17.47
CA ILE A 77 -11.74 -3.97 -16.01
C ILE A 77 -10.87 -5.11 -15.48
N LYS A 78 -10.97 -6.30 -16.08
CA LYS A 78 -10.09 -7.44 -15.76
C LYS A 78 -8.62 -7.09 -15.98
N SER A 79 -8.31 -6.39 -17.07
CA SER A 79 -6.95 -5.92 -17.36
C SER A 79 -6.47 -4.91 -16.30
N ILE A 80 -7.32 -3.96 -15.90
CA ILE A 80 -6.99 -2.98 -14.85
C ILE A 80 -6.72 -3.68 -13.52
N ILE A 81 -7.55 -4.64 -13.09
CA ILE A 81 -7.34 -5.41 -11.87
C ILE A 81 -6.03 -6.21 -11.93
N SER A 82 -5.69 -6.75 -13.09
CA SER A 82 -4.40 -7.42 -13.30
C SER A 82 -3.23 -6.43 -13.16
N LEU A 83 -3.33 -5.26 -13.79
CA LEU A 83 -2.32 -4.20 -13.70
C LEU A 83 -2.12 -3.69 -12.25
N CYS A 84 -3.17 -3.63 -11.45
CA CYS A 84 -3.05 -3.30 -10.02
C CYS A 84 -2.12 -4.25 -9.27
N GLY A 85 -1.94 -5.49 -9.73
CA GLY A 85 -0.99 -6.43 -9.14
C GLY A 85 0.46 -6.14 -9.49
N PHE A 86 0.73 -5.46 -10.59
CA PHE A 86 2.10 -5.10 -11.00
C PHE A 86 2.73 -4.05 -10.09
N SER A 87 1.93 -3.24 -9.40
CA SER A 87 2.46 -2.24 -8.47
C SER A 87 3.37 -2.85 -7.40
N PHE A 88 3.10 -4.07 -6.97
CA PHE A 88 3.92 -4.79 -5.99
C PHE A 88 5.26 -5.31 -6.59
N VAL A 89 5.32 -5.51 -7.90
CA VAL A 89 6.52 -6.01 -8.59
C VAL A 89 7.46 -4.87 -8.98
N LEU A 90 6.95 -3.63 -9.03
CA LEU A 90 7.77 -2.48 -9.40
C LEU A 90 8.83 -2.19 -8.35
N PRO A 91 10.11 -2.06 -8.74
CA PRO A 91 11.15 -1.59 -7.83
C PRO A 91 10.80 -0.21 -7.27
N SER A 92 10.80 -0.06 -5.95
CA SER A 92 10.44 1.21 -5.28
C SER A 92 11.27 2.39 -5.75
N ILE A 93 12.53 2.17 -6.11
CA ILE A 93 13.44 3.19 -6.64
C ILE A 93 12.92 3.81 -7.95
N LEU A 94 12.31 3.00 -8.83
CA LEU A 94 11.73 3.50 -10.09
C LEU A 94 10.51 4.37 -9.82
N VAL A 95 9.70 4.00 -8.83
CA VAL A 95 8.53 4.78 -8.44
C VAL A 95 8.94 6.11 -7.84
N VAL A 96 9.93 6.14 -6.95
CA VAL A 96 10.48 7.38 -6.39
C VAL A 96 11.01 8.28 -7.51
N TYR A 97 11.77 7.71 -8.45
CA TYR A 97 12.27 8.46 -9.60
C TYR A 97 11.15 9.04 -10.48
N ALA A 98 10.10 8.26 -10.74
CA ALA A 98 8.94 8.71 -11.50
C ALA A 98 8.19 9.84 -10.77
N VAL A 99 7.99 9.72 -9.47
CA VAL A 99 7.38 10.79 -8.64
C VAL A 99 8.20 12.08 -8.73
N ILE A 100 9.52 12.00 -8.61
CA ILE A 100 10.40 13.18 -8.73
C ILE A 100 10.34 13.77 -10.15
N LYS A 101 10.31 12.94 -11.19
CA LYS A 101 10.22 13.41 -12.58
C LYS A 101 8.90 14.06 -12.92
N ILE A 102 7.81 13.61 -12.33
CA ILE A 102 6.47 14.15 -12.60
C ILE A 102 6.20 15.37 -11.71
N TYR A 103 6.41 15.23 -10.40
CA TYR A 103 6.00 16.20 -9.38
C TYR A 103 7.15 17.04 -8.83
N GLY A 104 8.41 16.74 -9.18
CA GLY A 104 9.58 17.50 -8.69
C GLY A 104 9.60 18.94 -9.17
N TYR A 105 10.52 19.75 -8.62
CA TYR A 105 10.64 21.16 -8.96
C TYR A 105 10.86 21.38 -10.46
N ASN A 106 11.73 20.58 -11.09
CA ASN A 106 11.94 20.56 -12.54
C ASN A 106 11.11 19.42 -13.21
N GLY A 107 10.00 19.04 -12.58
CA GLY A 107 9.14 17.97 -13.09
C GLY A 107 8.18 18.45 -14.18
N ILE A 108 7.58 17.48 -14.87
CA ILE A 108 6.68 17.74 -15.98
C ILE A 108 5.52 18.64 -15.55
N LEU A 109 4.88 18.35 -14.41
CA LEU A 109 3.73 19.13 -13.95
C LEU A 109 4.08 20.57 -13.60
N ASN A 110 5.25 20.81 -13.00
CA ASN A 110 5.66 22.17 -12.68
C ASN A 110 6.05 22.98 -13.93
N ASN A 111 6.74 22.34 -14.87
CA ASN A 111 7.15 23.01 -16.10
C ASN A 111 5.98 23.40 -17.02
N TYR A 112 4.93 22.57 -17.08
CA TYR A 112 3.79 22.83 -17.95
C TYR A 112 2.63 23.55 -17.26
N PHE A 113 2.40 23.32 -15.97
CA PHE A 113 1.21 23.79 -15.25
C PHE A 113 1.51 24.71 -14.07
N ASN A 114 2.77 25.06 -13.80
CA ASN A 114 3.17 25.81 -12.59
C ASN A 114 2.56 25.22 -11.30
N PHE A 115 2.64 23.91 -11.18
CA PHE A 115 1.97 23.10 -10.17
C PHE A 115 2.21 23.59 -8.74
N TYR A 116 3.44 23.99 -8.41
CA TYR A 116 3.81 24.51 -7.11
C TYR A 116 3.09 25.80 -6.75
N ASN A 117 2.99 26.71 -7.71
CA ASN A 117 2.30 27.99 -7.52
C ASN A 117 0.79 27.80 -7.42
N PHE A 118 0.22 26.87 -8.20
CA PHE A 118 -1.21 26.61 -8.20
C PHE A 118 -1.70 25.99 -6.91
N PHE A 119 -0.97 25.00 -6.35
CA PHE A 119 -1.34 24.32 -5.12
C PHE A 119 -0.67 24.91 -3.87
N GLN A 120 0.16 25.95 -3.98
CA GLN A 120 0.90 26.57 -2.88
C GLN A 120 1.72 25.53 -2.08
N ILE A 121 2.32 24.57 -2.79
CA ILE A 121 3.14 23.52 -2.20
C ILE A 121 4.59 24.00 -2.20
N ASP A 122 5.19 24.11 -1.03
CA ASP A 122 6.58 24.57 -0.90
C ASP A 122 7.58 23.59 -1.51
N THR A 123 7.34 22.30 -1.31
CA THR A 123 8.20 21.26 -1.87
C THR A 123 7.54 19.89 -1.82
N ILE A 124 7.81 19.06 -2.85
CA ILE A 124 7.47 17.65 -2.83
C ILE A 124 8.53 16.81 -2.10
N TYR A 125 9.71 17.37 -1.86
CA TYR A 125 10.79 16.67 -1.18
C TYR A 125 10.48 16.58 0.32
N GLY A 126 10.61 15.36 0.88
CA GLY A 126 10.27 15.07 2.27
C GLY A 126 9.03 14.19 2.41
N LEU A 127 8.20 14.43 3.43
CA LEU A 127 7.05 13.59 3.76
C LEU A 127 6.05 13.47 2.60
N THR A 128 5.77 14.56 1.90
CA THR A 128 4.81 14.57 0.78
C THR A 128 5.22 13.63 -0.35
N GLY A 129 6.48 13.67 -0.79
CA GLY A 129 6.98 12.78 -1.83
C GLY A 129 7.03 11.32 -1.39
N ILE A 130 7.40 11.07 -0.14
CA ILE A 130 7.37 9.72 0.45
C ILE A 130 5.93 9.17 0.43
N LEU A 131 4.95 9.96 0.88
CA LEU A 131 3.55 9.56 0.87
C LEU A 131 3.04 9.29 -0.54
N LEU A 132 3.35 10.16 -1.51
CA LEU A 132 2.94 9.95 -2.90
C LEU A 132 3.50 8.65 -3.48
N ALA A 133 4.79 8.36 -3.26
CA ALA A 133 5.40 7.12 -3.72
C ALA A 133 4.76 5.88 -3.07
N HIS A 134 4.52 5.93 -1.76
CA HIS A 134 3.88 4.83 -1.04
C HIS A 134 2.42 4.63 -1.44
N ILE A 135 1.65 5.70 -1.62
CA ILE A 135 0.25 5.62 -2.07
C ILE A 135 0.19 5.03 -3.48
N PHE A 136 1.09 5.45 -4.37
CA PHE A 136 1.16 4.91 -5.73
C PHE A 136 1.40 3.40 -5.77
N LEU A 137 2.23 2.88 -4.86
CA LEU A 137 2.49 1.44 -4.74
C LEU A 137 1.35 0.70 -4.03
N ASN A 138 0.87 1.24 -2.92
CA ASN A 138 -0.01 0.54 -2.00
C ASN A 138 -1.49 0.61 -2.41
N ALA A 139 -1.97 1.73 -2.98
CA ALA A 139 -3.37 1.88 -3.31
C ALA A 139 -3.85 0.89 -4.40
N PRO A 140 -3.13 0.68 -5.52
CA PRO A 140 -3.51 -0.35 -6.49
C PRO A 140 -3.47 -1.75 -5.89
N PHE A 141 -2.46 -2.07 -5.09
CA PHE A 141 -2.36 -3.36 -4.43
C PHE A 141 -3.53 -3.61 -3.46
N ALA A 142 -3.86 -2.63 -2.61
CA ALA A 142 -5.02 -2.70 -1.73
C ALA A 142 -6.33 -2.84 -2.52
N THR A 143 -6.49 -2.11 -3.63
CA THR A 143 -7.64 -2.23 -4.54
C THR A 143 -7.81 -3.66 -5.03
N ARG A 144 -6.73 -4.30 -5.46
CA ARG A 144 -6.77 -5.69 -5.92
C ARG A 144 -7.18 -6.65 -4.82
N LEU A 145 -6.65 -6.49 -3.60
CA LEU A 145 -7.02 -7.32 -2.45
C LEU A 145 -8.50 -7.17 -2.12
N PHE A 146 -9.02 -5.95 -2.10
CA PHE A 146 -10.44 -5.71 -1.84
C PHE A 146 -11.33 -6.31 -2.94
N VAL A 147 -10.96 -6.17 -4.22
CA VAL A 147 -11.71 -6.82 -5.32
C VAL A 147 -11.71 -8.34 -5.17
N GLN A 148 -10.60 -8.95 -4.77
CA GLN A 148 -10.54 -10.39 -4.54
C GLN A 148 -11.48 -10.82 -3.41
N ASN A 149 -11.52 -10.08 -2.31
CA ASN A 149 -12.43 -10.34 -1.19
C ASN A 149 -13.89 -10.17 -1.60
N LEU A 150 -14.23 -9.09 -2.33
CA LEU A 150 -15.58 -8.86 -2.84
C LEU A 150 -16.04 -9.97 -3.80
N ASN A 151 -15.16 -10.56 -4.57
CA ASN A 151 -15.47 -11.68 -5.45
C ASN A 151 -15.79 -12.98 -4.70
N ASN A 152 -15.35 -13.12 -3.45
CA ASN A 152 -15.64 -14.27 -2.61
C ASN A 152 -17.07 -14.23 -2.01
N ILE A 153 -17.77 -13.10 -2.12
CA ILE A 153 -19.16 -12.98 -1.65
C ILE A 153 -20.07 -13.75 -2.62
N PRO A 154 -20.78 -14.80 -2.17
CA PRO A 154 -21.71 -15.55 -3.02
C PRO A 154 -22.85 -14.66 -3.55
N GLU A 155 -23.23 -14.84 -4.80
CA GLU A 155 -24.27 -14.05 -5.46
C GLU A 155 -25.62 -14.07 -4.72
N LYS A 156 -25.92 -15.17 -4.03
CA LYS A 156 -27.14 -15.30 -3.21
C LYS A 156 -27.30 -14.21 -2.16
N TYR A 157 -26.22 -13.66 -1.63
CA TYR A 157 -26.29 -12.56 -0.66
C TYR A 157 -26.75 -11.25 -1.31
N TYR A 158 -26.34 -11.01 -2.55
CA TYR A 158 -26.82 -9.87 -3.32
C TYR A 158 -28.31 -10.02 -3.71
N GLU A 159 -28.78 -11.25 -3.96
CA GLU A 159 -30.21 -11.52 -4.21
C GLU A 159 -31.04 -11.28 -2.95
N ILE A 160 -30.60 -11.79 -1.81
CA ILE A 160 -31.25 -11.53 -0.51
C ILE A 160 -31.29 -10.02 -0.20
N SER A 161 -30.23 -9.29 -0.47
CA SER A 161 -30.20 -7.86 -0.24
C SER A 161 -31.22 -7.09 -1.09
N LYS A 162 -31.45 -7.55 -2.33
CA LYS A 162 -32.50 -7.00 -3.20
C LYS A 162 -33.89 -7.25 -2.64
N THR A 163 -34.17 -8.46 -2.12
CA THR A 163 -35.46 -8.78 -1.52
C THR A 163 -35.71 -7.99 -0.23
N LEU A 164 -34.65 -7.69 0.53
CA LEU A 164 -34.70 -6.85 1.72
C LEU A 164 -34.72 -5.35 1.41
N ASN A 165 -34.81 -4.97 0.14
CA ASN A 165 -34.83 -3.60 -0.34
C ASN A 165 -33.67 -2.75 0.22
N LEU A 166 -32.50 -3.38 0.40
CA LEU A 166 -31.29 -2.67 0.84
C LEU A 166 -30.78 -1.82 -0.31
N TYR A 167 -30.86 -0.50 -0.15
CA TYR A 167 -30.27 0.43 -1.09
C TYR A 167 -28.75 0.30 -1.12
N PHE A 168 -28.13 0.92 -2.12
CA PHE A 168 -26.70 0.94 -2.38
C PHE A 168 -25.80 1.03 -1.13
N MET A 169 -26.09 1.96 -0.22
CA MET A 169 -25.36 2.13 1.04
C MET A 169 -25.55 0.96 2.02
N GLY A 170 -26.75 0.36 2.02
CA GLY A 170 -27.03 -0.80 2.85
C GLY A 170 -26.25 -2.04 2.42
N ASN A 171 -26.08 -2.24 1.11
CA ASN A 171 -25.23 -3.33 0.57
C ASN A 171 -23.77 -3.14 0.94
N ILE A 172 -23.24 -1.93 0.82
CA ILE A 172 -21.86 -1.62 1.19
C ILE A 172 -21.65 -1.90 2.68
N ILE A 173 -22.49 -1.35 3.54
CA ILE A 173 -22.28 -1.43 4.99
C ILE A 173 -22.56 -2.82 5.55
N LYS A 174 -23.58 -3.54 5.04
CA LYS A 174 -24.01 -4.82 5.62
C LYS A 174 -23.42 -6.06 4.95
N LEU A 175 -23.03 -5.98 3.69
CA LEU A 175 -22.52 -7.11 2.92
C LEU A 175 -21.05 -6.99 2.54
N GLU A 176 -20.62 -5.81 2.12
CA GLU A 176 -19.29 -5.61 1.56
C GLU A 176 -18.27 -5.15 2.61
N TYR A 177 -18.73 -4.49 3.68
CA TYR A 177 -17.87 -3.97 4.74
C TYR A 177 -17.51 -4.96 5.86
N PRO A 178 -18.31 -5.99 6.21
CA PRO A 178 -17.97 -6.96 7.27
C PRO A 178 -16.91 -7.99 6.88
N ILE A 179 -16.37 -7.96 5.67
CA ILE A 179 -15.36 -8.88 5.14
C ILE A 179 -13.98 -8.27 5.20
#